data_12b1469ba6a8b161625bcfcd2bbca6aa
#
_entry.id   12b1469ba6a8b161625bcfcd2bbca6aa
#
_cell.length_a   1.000
_cell.length_b   1.000
_cell.length_c   1.000
_cell.angle_alpha   90.00
_cell.angle_beta   90.00
_cell.angle_gamma   90.00
#
_symmetry.space_group_name_H-M   'P 1'
#
loop_
_entity.id
_entity.type
_entity.pdbx_description
1 polymer ?
#
loop_
_entity_poly.entity_id
_entity_poly.type
_entity_poly.pdbx_seq_one_letter_code
_entity_poly.pdbx_strand_id
1 'polypeptide(L)'
;WNMTVYDAHVNLLRSQTEAMSAALAGVDSITVRPFDKIYQTPDDFSERIARNQQLLLKEECHLDKVVDPSAGSYYVEVLTNSLADVAWKLFLEVEEKGGFSVAVNAGEIQNAVNASNVVRKKAVATRREILLGSNQYPNFTEVAADKIQEKGSCCCGGGHCGEATIPALDFSRGASEFEALRMATEKSGKTPKVFMLTIGNLAMRLARSQFSANFFACAGYKIIDNLGFDTVEA
;
A
#
# COMPACT_ATOMS: atom_id res chain seq x y z
N TRP A 1 -0.96 -3.72 -3.81
CA TRP A 1 -1.66 -2.50 -3.38
C TRP A 1 -0.84 -1.69 -2.37
N ASN A 2 -0.39 -2.26 -1.26
CA ASN A 2 0.21 -1.60 -0.10
C ASN A 2 1.74 -1.44 -0.13
N MET A 3 2.45 -2.02 -1.07
CA MET A 3 3.90 -1.82 -1.21
C MET A 3 4.22 -0.39 -1.63
N THR A 4 5.24 0.22 -1.01
CA THR A 4 5.66 1.61 -1.19
C THR A 4 7.08 1.72 -1.70
N VAL A 5 7.36 2.77 -2.48
CA VAL A 5 8.72 3.10 -2.95
C VAL A 5 9.50 3.81 -1.86
N TYR A 6 8.84 4.76 -1.18
CA TYR A 6 9.41 5.43 -0.01
C TYR A 6 9.29 4.54 1.21
N ASP A 7 10.30 4.60 2.05
CA ASP A 7 10.46 3.74 3.23
C ASP A 7 10.32 2.25 2.88
N ALA A 8 11.00 1.86 1.80
CA ALA A 8 10.82 0.57 1.14
C ALA A 8 11.06 -0.64 2.04
N HIS A 9 11.90 -0.52 3.08
CA HIS A 9 12.13 -1.61 4.03
C HIS A 9 10.90 -1.93 4.89
N VAL A 10 9.94 -1.00 5.03
CA VAL A 10 8.66 -1.28 5.67
C VAL A 10 7.85 -2.33 4.89
N ASN A 11 8.12 -2.50 3.59
CA ASN A 11 7.53 -3.57 2.81
C ASN A 11 7.87 -4.97 3.35
N LEU A 12 9.04 -5.14 4.01
CA LEU A 12 9.41 -6.38 4.69
C LEU A 12 8.45 -6.69 5.84
N LEU A 13 8.11 -5.67 6.63
CA LEU A 13 7.17 -5.82 7.74
C LEU A 13 5.76 -6.13 7.23
N ARG A 14 5.34 -5.45 6.15
CA ARG A 14 4.04 -5.70 5.51
C ARG A 14 3.94 -7.14 5.01
N SER A 15 4.91 -7.57 4.20
CA SER A 15 4.90 -8.93 3.64
C SER A 15 5.02 -10.01 4.72
N GLN A 16 5.77 -9.76 5.82
CA GLN A 16 5.85 -10.68 6.94
C GLN A 16 4.51 -10.84 7.66
N THR A 17 3.80 -9.74 7.94
CA THR A 17 2.50 -9.79 8.60
C THR A 17 1.41 -10.38 7.70
N GLU A 18 1.46 -10.12 6.40
CA GLU A 18 0.57 -10.73 5.41
C GLU A 18 0.78 -12.25 5.33
N ALA A 19 2.05 -12.68 5.23
CA ALA A 19 2.40 -14.09 5.20
C ALA A 19 2.03 -14.80 6.51
N MET A 20 2.21 -14.14 7.66
CA MET A 20 1.78 -14.65 8.95
C MET A 20 0.26 -14.84 9.01
N SER A 21 -0.51 -13.85 8.55
CA SER A 21 -1.96 -13.95 8.51
C SER A 21 -2.43 -15.09 7.62
N ALA A 22 -1.79 -15.27 6.47
CA ALA A 22 -2.08 -16.38 5.56
C ALA A 22 -1.75 -17.75 6.18
N ALA A 23 -0.61 -17.86 6.86
CA ALA A 23 -0.22 -19.10 7.56
C ALA A 23 -1.21 -19.46 8.69
N LEU A 24 -1.65 -18.47 9.47
CA LEU A 24 -2.66 -18.66 10.51
C LEU A 24 -4.03 -19.06 9.95
N ALA A 25 -4.37 -18.59 8.75
CA ALA A 25 -5.59 -18.97 8.04
C ALA A 25 -5.52 -20.35 7.37
N GLY A 26 -4.37 -21.04 7.41
CA GLY A 26 -4.20 -22.38 6.88
C GLY A 26 -4.26 -22.47 5.36
N VAL A 27 -3.71 -21.49 4.63
CA VAL A 27 -3.67 -21.52 3.17
C VAL A 27 -2.78 -22.64 2.65
N ASP A 28 -3.12 -23.21 1.48
CA ASP A 28 -2.40 -24.33 0.88
C ASP A 28 -0.99 -23.95 0.40
N SER A 29 -0.80 -22.69 -0.02
CA SER A 29 0.49 -22.19 -0.50
C SER A 29 0.64 -20.68 -0.26
N ILE A 30 1.88 -20.24 -0.04
CA ILE A 30 2.23 -18.84 0.17
C ILE A 30 3.35 -18.45 -0.80
N THR A 31 3.21 -17.31 -1.45
CA THR A 31 4.27 -16.69 -2.24
C THR A 31 4.52 -15.29 -1.74
N VAL A 32 5.71 -15.04 -1.17
CA VAL A 32 6.14 -13.73 -0.72
C VAL A 32 6.95 -13.05 -1.82
N ARG A 33 6.54 -11.84 -2.20
CA ARG A 33 7.28 -11.04 -3.18
C ARG A 33 8.42 -10.28 -2.50
N PRO A 34 9.58 -10.14 -3.17
CA PRO A 34 10.65 -9.28 -2.70
C PRO A 34 10.18 -7.84 -2.47
N PHE A 35 10.69 -7.20 -1.41
CA PHE A 35 10.25 -5.88 -0.95
C PHE A 35 10.53 -4.75 -1.94
N ASP A 36 11.52 -4.95 -2.81
CA ASP A 36 12.03 -4.00 -3.81
C ASP A 36 11.38 -4.15 -5.19
N LYS A 37 10.56 -5.18 -5.40
CA LYS A 37 9.93 -5.52 -6.69
C LYS A 37 9.21 -4.37 -7.39
N ILE A 38 8.76 -3.37 -6.64
CA ILE A 38 7.99 -2.27 -7.19
C ILE A 38 8.85 -1.17 -7.82
N TYR A 39 10.13 -1.05 -7.45
CA TYR A 39 11.01 0.03 -7.91
C TYR A 39 12.28 -0.47 -8.61
N GLN A 40 12.64 -1.74 -8.44
CA GLN A 40 13.78 -2.35 -9.14
C GLN A 40 13.51 -3.82 -9.49
N THR A 41 14.40 -4.40 -10.29
CA THR A 41 14.44 -5.85 -10.48
C THR A 41 15.03 -6.46 -9.21
N PRO A 42 14.35 -7.41 -8.55
CA PRO A 42 14.88 -8.08 -7.36
C PRO A 42 16.24 -8.72 -7.63
N ASP A 43 17.10 -8.64 -6.63
CA ASP A 43 18.39 -9.30 -6.61
C ASP A 43 18.39 -10.53 -5.69
N ASP A 44 19.51 -11.26 -5.64
CA ASP A 44 19.67 -12.45 -4.79
C ASP A 44 19.43 -12.15 -3.31
N PHE A 45 19.72 -10.94 -2.85
CA PHE A 45 19.50 -10.53 -1.47
C PHE A 45 18.00 -10.41 -1.18
N SER A 46 17.27 -9.64 -1.98
CA SER A 46 15.85 -9.40 -1.77
C SER A 46 15.01 -10.67 -1.96
N GLU A 47 15.38 -11.52 -2.92
CA GLU A 47 14.75 -12.84 -3.11
C GLU A 47 15.02 -13.79 -1.94
N ARG A 48 16.25 -13.79 -1.42
CA ARG A 48 16.60 -14.57 -0.23
C ARG A 48 15.79 -14.14 0.98
N ILE A 49 15.62 -12.84 1.20
CA ILE A 49 14.81 -12.33 2.31
C ILE A 49 13.34 -12.78 2.16
N ALA A 50 12.76 -12.64 0.99
CA ALA A 50 11.37 -13.07 0.74
C ALA A 50 11.16 -14.57 1.00
N ARG A 51 12.13 -15.41 0.63
CA ARG A 51 12.13 -16.84 0.97
C ARG A 51 12.26 -17.05 2.48
N ASN A 52 13.21 -16.35 3.11
CA ASN A 52 13.49 -16.52 4.54
C ASN A 52 12.32 -16.10 5.42
N GLN A 53 11.50 -15.13 5.00
CA GLN A 53 10.27 -14.78 5.71
C GLN A 53 9.34 -15.98 5.87
N GLN A 54 9.19 -16.81 4.85
CA GLN A 54 8.37 -18.03 4.90
C GLN A 54 9.00 -19.11 5.77
N LEU A 55 10.33 -19.29 5.67
CA LEU A 55 11.06 -20.24 6.51
C LEU A 55 11.01 -19.86 7.99
N LEU A 56 11.10 -18.56 8.31
CA LEU A 56 10.96 -18.05 9.68
C LEU A 56 9.60 -18.41 10.28
N LEU A 57 8.51 -18.21 9.52
CA LEU A 57 7.16 -18.57 9.98
C LEU A 57 7.02 -20.07 10.25
N LYS A 58 7.70 -20.91 9.47
CA LYS A 58 7.67 -22.36 9.63
C LYS A 58 8.61 -22.85 10.72
N GLU A 59 9.90 -22.51 10.63
CA GLU A 59 10.95 -23.15 11.43
C GLU A 59 11.14 -22.50 12.82
N GLU A 60 10.91 -21.18 12.93
CA GLU A 60 11.08 -20.46 14.19
C GLU A 60 9.75 -20.14 14.87
N CYS A 61 8.73 -19.75 14.11
CA CYS A 61 7.40 -19.43 14.66
C CYS A 61 6.50 -20.68 14.78
N HIS A 62 6.86 -21.78 14.12
CA HIS A 62 6.14 -23.05 14.16
C HIS A 62 4.65 -22.95 13.78
N LEU A 63 4.29 -22.03 12.87
CA LEU A 63 2.88 -21.83 12.49
C LEU A 63 2.31 -22.96 11.62
N ASP A 64 3.14 -23.92 11.22
CA ASP A 64 2.74 -25.15 10.54
C ASP A 64 2.31 -26.28 11.50
N LYS A 65 2.43 -26.10 12.83
CA LYS A 65 2.16 -27.13 13.81
C LYS A 65 0.72 -27.17 14.31
N VAL A 66 -0.03 -26.13 14.08
CA VAL A 66 -1.42 -26.00 14.56
C VAL A 66 -2.35 -25.78 13.37
N VAL A 67 -3.37 -26.62 13.27
CA VAL A 67 -4.44 -26.47 12.29
C VAL A 67 -5.49 -25.53 12.87
N ASP A 68 -5.87 -24.50 12.09
CA ASP A 68 -6.90 -23.52 12.45
C ASP A 68 -6.74 -22.93 13.87
N PRO A 69 -5.63 -22.23 14.14
CA PRO A 69 -5.36 -21.68 15.47
C PRO A 69 -6.38 -20.60 15.89
N SER A 70 -7.20 -20.09 14.97
CA SER A 70 -8.24 -19.11 15.22
C SER A 70 -9.61 -19.72 15.52
N ALA A 71 -9.75 -21.04 15.44
CA ALA A 71 -11.00 -21.74 15.68
C ALA A 71 -11.62 -21.40 17.04
N GLY A 72 -12.92 -21.16 17.05
CA GLY A 72 -13.67 -20.82 18.25
C GLY A 72 -13.53 -19.36 18.73
N SER A 73 -12.76 -18.53 18.01
CA SER A 73 -12.77 -17.09 18.23
C SER A 73 -14.08 -16.49 17.71
N TYR A 74 -14.96 -16.03 18.58
CA TYR A 74 -16.28 -15.49 18.18
C TYR A 74 -16.18 -14.42 17.10
N TYR A 75 -15.22 -13.51 17.19
CA TYR A 75 -15.02 -12.45 16.21
C TYR A 75 -14.61 -13.01 14.84
N VAL A 76 -13.62 -13.91 14.81
CA VAL A 76 -13.11 -14.52 13.58
C VAL A 76 -14.19 -15.35 12.89
N GLU A 77 -14.92 -16.18 13.65
CA GLU A 77 -16.00 -17.01 13.12
C GLU A 77 -17.12 -16.18 12.51
N VAL A 78 -17.60 -15.15 13.24
CA VAL A 78 -18.67 -14.26 12.74
C VAL A 78 -18.22 -13.50 11.50
N LEU A 79 -16.98 -12.98 11.50
CA LEU A 79 -16.43 -12.25 10.35
C LEU A 79 -16.28 -13.16 9.13
N THR A 80 -15.76 -14.36 9.33
CA THR A 80 -15.60 -15.37 8.25
C THR A 80 -16.92 -15.72 7.61
N ASN A 81 -17.93 -16.04 8.42
CA ASN A 81 -19.27 -16.33 7.92
C ASN A 81 -19.89 -15.14 7.17
N SER A 82 -19.76 -13.94 7.71
CA SER A 82 -20.28 -12.73 7.06
C SER A 82 -19.60 -12.46 5.71
N LEU A 83 -18.29 -12.66 5.60
CA LEU A 83 -17.54 -12.53 4.34
C LEU A 83 -17.96 -13.62 3.35
N ALA A 84 -18.13 -14.86 3.80
CA ALA A 84 -18.59 -15.97 2.97
C ALA A 84 -20.00 -15.70 2.39
N ASP A 85 -20.92 -15.21 3.20
CA ASP A 85 -22.27 -14.84 2.76
C ASP A 85 -22.27 -13.75 1.69
N VAL A 86 -21.46 -12.71 1.85
CA VAL A 86 -21.33 -11.63 0.86
C VAL A 86 -20.69 -12.16 -0.43
N ALA A 87 -19.62 -12.94 -0.32
CA ALA A 87 -18.95 -13.53 -1.47
C ALA A 87 -19.87 -14.45 -2.25
N TRP A 88 -20.69 -15.26 -1.55
CA TRP A 88 -21.67 -16.14 -2.16
C TRP A 88 -22.76 -15.38 -2.92
N LYS A 89 -23.27 -14.28 -2.37
CA LYS A 89 -24.22 -13.42 -3.07
C LYS A 89 -23.65 -12.84 -4.35
N LEU A 90 -22.41 -12.31 -4.29
CA LEU A 90 -21.73 -11.80 -5.48
C LEU A 90 -21.50 -12.89 -6.53
N PHE A 91 -21.18 -14.11 -6.10
CA PHE A 91 -21.06 -15.25 -7.02
C PHE A 91 -22.39 -15.54 -7.73
N LEU A 92 -23.48 -15.61 -6.99
CA LEU A 92 -24.82 -15.85 -7.58
C LEU A 92 -25.22 -14.74 -8.56
N GLU A 93 -24.95 -13.48 -8.24
CA GLU A 93 -25.21 -12.35 -9.15
C GLU A 93 -24.44 -12.47 -10.47
N VAL A 94 -23.20 -12.98 -10.44
CA VAL A 94 -22.40 -13.22 -11.63
C VAL A 94 -22.93 -14.40 -12.44
N GLU A 95 -23.38 -15.48 -11.77
CA GLU A 95 -23.98 -16.65 -12.41
C GLU A 95 -25.32 -16.29 -13.10
N GLU A 96 -26.17 -15.50 -12.48
CA GLU A 96 -27.43 -15.02 -13.06
C GLU A 96 -27.22 -14.21 -14.34
N LYS A 97 -26.08 -13.55 -14.48
CA LYS A 97 -25.68 -12.78 -15.68
C LYS A 97 -25.08 -13.63 -16.80
N GLY A 98 -25.03 -14.92 -16.65
CA GLY A 98 -24.47 -15.87 -17.62
C GLY A 98 -23.05 -16.34 -17.32
N GLY A 99 -22.60 -16.13 -16.08
CA GLY A 99 -21.33 -16.62 -15.57
C GLY A 99 -20.14 -15.65 -15.75
N PHE A 100 -19.03 -16.01 -15.15
CA PHE A 100 -17.83 -15.15 -15.05
C PHE A 100 -17.30 -14.67 -16.40
N SER A 101 -17.20 -15.56 -17.41
CA SER A 101 -16.67 -15.21 -18.71
C SER A 101 -17.53 -14.15 -19.44
N VAL A 102 -18.86 -14.25 -19.31
CA VAL A 102 -19.78 -13.26 -19.91
C VAL A 102 -19.63 -11.92 -19.20
N ALA A 103 -19.63 -11.91 -17.87
CA ALA A 103 -19.47 -10.70 -17.07
C ALA A 103 -18.12 -9.99 -17.29
N VAL A 104 -17.02 -10.74 -17.47
CA VAL A 104 -15.71 -10.18 -17.82
C VAL A 104 -15.72 -9.54 -19.21
N ASN A 105 -16.28 -10.23 -20.22
CA ASN A 105 -16.35 -9.69 -21.59
C ASN A 105 -17.27 -8.45 -21.67
N ALA A 106 -18.30 -8.39 -20.86
CA ALA A 106 -19.16 -7.21 -20.71
C ALA A 106 -18.51 -6.07 -19.90
N GLY A 107 -17.37 -6.30 -19.24
CA GLY A 107 -16.66 -5.32 -18.42
C GLY A 107 -17.26 -5.11 -17.03
N GLU A 108 -18.24 -5.87 -16.61
CA GLU A 108 -18.94 -5.69 -15.34
C GLU A 108 -18.02 -5.94 -14.14
N ILE A 109 -17.21 -7.00 -14.20
CA ILE A 109 -16.23 -7.33 -13.15
C ILE A 109 -15.20 -6.20 -13.01
N GLN A 110 -14.67 -5.72 -14.14
CA GLN A 110 -13.67 -4.63 -14.15
C GLN A 110 -14.26 -3.34 -13.60
N ASN A 111 -15.49 -3.01 -13.97
CA ASN A 111 -16.16 -1.81 -13.47
C ASN A 111 -16.38 -1.88 -11.95
N ALA A 112 -16.81 -3.02 -11.41
CA ALA A 112 -17.00 -3.23 -9.98
C ALA A 112 -15.68 -3.11 -9.20
N VAL A 113 -14.60 -3.75 -9.71
CA VAL A 113 -13.27 -3.67 -9.11
C VAL A 113 -12.71 -2.24 -9.17
N ASN A 114 -12.82 -1.58 -10.31
CA ASN A 114 -12.35 -0.21 -10.49
C ASN A 114 -13.14 0.78 -9.60
N ALA A 115 -14.43 0.59 -9.43
CA ALA A 115 -15.24 1.38 -8.48
C ALA A 115 -14.75 1.23 -7.04
N SER A 116 -14.43 0.01 -6.61
CA SER A 116 -13.82 -0.24 -5.29
C SER A 116 -12.44 0.42 -5.16
N ASN A 117 -11.63 0.40 -6.21
CA ASN A 117 -10.34 1.08 -6.23
C ASN A 117 -10.48 2.59 -6.06
N VAL A 118 -11.46 3.23 -6.70
CA VAL A 118 -11.72 4.68 -6.53
C VAL A 118 -12.00 5.02 -5.06
N VAL A 119 -12.83 4.22 -4.39
CA VAL A 119 -13.15 4.42 -2.96
C VAL A 119 -11.90 4.28 -2.10
N ARG A 120 -11.08 3.24 -2.34
CA ARG A 120 -9.84 3.02 -1.60
C ARG A 120 -8.80 4.12 -1.85
N LYS A 121 -8.61 4.54 -3.10
CA LYS A 121 -7.73 5.67 -3.43
C LYS A 121 -8.16 6.95 -2.72
N LYS A 122 -9.46 7.23 -2.67
CA LYS A 122 -9.99 8.37 -1.91
C LYS A 122 -9.70 8.25 -0.41
N ALA A 123 -9.78 7.04 0.16
CA ALA A 123 -9.44 6.81 1.57
C ALA A 123 -7.94 7.08 1.83
N VAL A 124 -7.04 6.67 0.93
CA VAL A 124 -5.61 6.97 1.00
C VAL A 124 -5.36 8.47 0.83
N ALA A 125 -5.99 9.12 -0.16
CA ALA A 125 -5.84 10.56 -0.42
C ALA A 125 -6.29 11.42 0.76
N THR A 126 -7.35 11.02 1.44
CA THR A 126 -7.87 11.69 2.65
C THR A 126 -7.21 11.23 3.94
N ARG A 127 -6.20 10.36 3.87
CA ARG A 127 -5.46 9.79 5.01
C ARG A 127 -6.35 9.00 5.99
N ARG A 128 -7.48 8.49 5.53
CA ARG A 128 -8.31 7.52 6.29
C ARG A 128 -7.71 6.11 6.23
N GLU A 129 -7.13 5.74 5.10
CA GLU A 129 -6.27 4.56 4.96
C GLU A 129 -4.81 5.03 4.99
N ILE A 130 -4.04 4.53 5.95
CA ILE A 130 -2.66 4.96 6.20
C ILE A 130 -1.71 3.98 5.52
N LEU A 131 -0.79 4.53 4.73
CA LEU A 131 0.36 3.84 4.17
C LEU A 131 1.63 4.47 4.73
N LEU A 132 2.26 3.80 5.69
CA LEU A 132 3.47 4.26 6.37
C LEU A 132 4.56 4.64 5.36
N GLY A 133 5.20 5.76 5.60
CA GLY A 133 6.25 6.28 4.73
C GLY A 133 5.75 7.04 3.50
N SER A 134 4.48 6.88 3.12
CA SER A 134 3.90 7.52 1.92
C SER A 134 2.96 8.67 2.26
N ASN A 135 1.78 8.39 2.80
CA ASN A 135 0.81 9.42 3.15
C ASN A 135 0.80 9.79 4.64
N GLN A 136 1.55 9.05 5.46
CA GLN A 136 1.72 9.28 6.88
C GLN A 136 3.10 8.79 7.32
N TYR A 137 3.67 9.45 8.34
CA TYR A 137 4.98 9.14 8.92
C TYR A 137 6.10 9.02 7.86
N PRO A 138 6.31 10.05 7.01
CA PRO A 138 7.33 9.99 5.99
C PRO A 138 8.73 10.05 6.59
N ASN A 139 9.69 9.38 5.97
CA ASN A 139 11.09 9.63 6.25
C ASN A 139 11.48 10.97 5.61
N PHE A 140 11.85 11.97 6.45
CA PHE A 140 12.11 13.35 6.05
C PHE A 140 13.36 13.52 5.19
N THR A 141 14.30 12.59 5.27
CA THR A 141 15.62 12.68 4.62
C THR A 141 15.75 11.74 3.43
N GLU A 142 14.76 10.89 3.18
CA GLU A 142 14.81 9.92 2.10
C GLU A 142 14.57 10.59 0.75
N VAL A 143 15.43 10.23 -0.22
CA VAL A 143 15.30 10.53 -1.65
C VAL A 143 15.18 9.19 -2.38
N ALA A 144 14.16 9.04 -3.21
CA ALA A 144 13.91 7.80 -3.91
C ALA A 144 13.97 7.93 -5.44
N ALA A 145 14.04 9.14 -5.98
CA ALA A 145 14.04 9.36 -7.43
C ALA A 145 15.15 8.60 -8.16
N ASP A 146 16.33 8.49 -7.54
CA ASP A 146 17.50 7.79 -8.11
C ASP A 146 17.48 6.27 -7.91
N LYS A 147 16.60 5.77 -7.04
CA LYS A 147 16.49 4.33 -6.75
C LYS A 147 15.59 3.59 -7.74
N ILE A 148 14.74 4.33 -8.44
CA ILE A 148 13.75 3.74 -9.32
C ILE A 148 14.41 3.37 -10.63
N GLN A 149 14.56 2.08 -10.87
CA GLN A 149 14.91 1.57 -12.19
C GLN A 149 13.68 1.67 -13.08
N GLU A 150 13.79 2.43 -14.17
CA GLU A 150 12.73 2.43 -15.18
C GLU A 150 12.58 1.00 -15.72
N LYS A 151 11.50 0.36 -15.32
CA LYS A 151 11.13 -0.91 -15.93
C LYS A 151 10.79 -0.60 -17.36
N GLY A 152 11.62 -1.08 -18.28
CA GLY A 152 11.27 -1.06 -19.69
C GLY A 152 9.84 -1.55 -19.83
N SER A 153 8.99 -0.73 -20.40
CA SER A 153 7.58 -1.02 -20.65
C SER A 153 7.52 -2.24 -21.57
N CYS A 154 7.37 -3.42 -21.02
CA CYS A 154 6.69 -4.52 -21.67
C CYS A 154 6.66 -5.78 -20.80
N CYS A 155 5.56 -6.04 -20.17
CA CYS A 155 5.24 -7.37 -19.68
C CYS A 155 4.43 -8.20 -20.68
N CYS A 156 4.22 -7.69 -21.89
CA CYS A 156 3.59 -8.44 -22.97
C CYS A 156 4.69 -8.85 -23.95
N GLY A 157 5.10 -10.10 -23.93
CA GLY A 157 5.96 -10.66 -24.98
C GLY A 157 5.36 -10.31 -26.34
N GLY A 158 6.15 -9.64 -27.16
CA GLY A 158 5.99 -9.18 -28.56
C GLY A 158 4.79 -9.60 -29.40
N GLY A 159 3.58 -9.51 -28.88
CA GLY A 159 2.33 -9.62 -29.64
C GLY A 159 1.73 -8.23 -29.80
N HIS A 160 1.34 -7.86 -31.01
CA HIS A 160 0.49 -6.71 -31.26
C HIS A 160 -0.67 -6.74 -30.26
N CYS A 161 -0.71 -5.74 -29.35
CA CYS A 161 -1.92 -5.44 -28.61
C CYS A 161 -2.93 -4.92 -29.65
N GLY A 162 -3.73 -5.82 -30.22
CA GLY A 162 -4.98 -5.43 -30.88
C GLY A 162 -5.79 -4.60 -29.90
N GLU A 163 -6.66 -3.72 -30.38
CA GLU A 163 -7.57 -2.95 -29.54
C GLU A 163 -8.20 -3.90 -28.51
N ALA A 164 -7.91 -3.65 -27.23
CA ALA A 164 -8.42 -4.49 -26.16
C ALA A 164 -9.94 -4.31 -26.13
N THR A 165 -10.67 -5.30 -26.56
CA THR A 165 -12.15 -5.30 -26.52
C THR A 165 -12.71 -5.40 -25.13
N ILE A 166 -11.87 -5.74 -24.15
CA ILE A 166 -12.26 -5.91 -22.73
C ILE A 166 -11.70 -4.74 -21.91
N PRO A 167 -12.51 -4.06 -21.09
CA PRO A 167 -12.03 -2.99 -20.22
C PRO A 167 -10.89 -3.43 -19.32
N ALA A 168 -9.86 -2.59 -19.18
CA ALA A 168 -8.70 -2.91 -18.38
C ALA A 168 -8.98 -2.70 -16.87
N LEU A 169 -8.35 -3.51 -16.04
CA LEU A 169 -8.28 -3.29 -14.59
C LEU A 169 -7.25 -2.21 -14.26
N ASP A 170 -7.54 -1.37 -13.28
CA ASP A 170 -6.59 -0.43 -12.70
C ASP A 170 -5.69 -1.14 -11.68
N PHE A 171 -4.46 -1.41 -12.07
CA PHE A 171 -3.43 -2.04 -11.24
C PHE A 171 -2.56 -1.05 -10.46
N SER A 172 -2.94 0.23 -10.37
CA SER A 172 -2.18 1.20 -9.60
C SER A 172 -2.15 0.85 -8.11
N ARG A 173 -1.03 1.18 -7.45
CA ARG A 173 -0.85 0.96 -6.01
C ARG A 173 -1.47 2.10 -5.21
N GLY A 174 -1.82 1.84 -3.95
CA GLY A 174 -2.40 2.85 -3.06
C GLY A 174 -1.50 4.07 -2.86
N ALA A 175 -0.18 3.88 -2.84
CA ALA A 175 0.79 4.96 -2.66
C ALA A 175 1.13 5.74 -3.93
N SER A 176 0.72 5.30 -5.11
CA SER A 176 1.22 5.81 -6.41
C SER A 176 1.08 7.31 -6.57
N GLU A 177 -0.02 7.91 -6.13
CA GLU A 177 -0.27 9.35 -6.27
C GLU A 177 0.61 10.19 -5.34
N PHE A 178 0.77 9.78 -4.08
CA PHE A 178 1.69 10.43 -3.14
C PHE A 178 3.14 10.29 -3.58
N GLU A 179 3.52 9.13 -4.07
CA GLU A 179 4.85 8.87 -4.60
C GLU A 179 5.15 9.72 -5.83
N ALA A 180 4.19 9.84 -6.75
CA ALA A 180 4.33 10.70 -7.92
C ALA A 180 4.51 12.18 -7.53
N LEU A 181 3.74 12.66 -6.55
CA LEU A 181 3.86 14.02 -6.03
C LEU A 181 5.25 14.25 -5.41
N ARG A 182 5.69 13.36 -4.53
CA ARG A 182 6.99 13.48 -3.88
C ARG A 182 8.15 13.38 -4.88
N MET A 183 8.09 12.45 -5.81
CA MET A 183 9.08 12.33 -6.89
C MET A 183 9.14 13.58 -7.79
N ALA A 184 7.99 14.20 -8.08
CA ALA A 184 7.97 15.46 -8.83
C ALA A 184 8.69 16.57 -8.08
N THR A 185 8.53 16.64 -6.75
CA THR A 185 9.28 17.58 -5.89
C THR A 185 10.79 17.29 -5.95
N GLU A 186 11.21 16.04 -5.79
CA GLU A 186 12.62 15.65 -5.84
C GLU A 186 13.25 15.96 -7.22
N LYS A 187 12.59 15.59 -8.31
CA LYS A 187 13.04 15.84 -9.70
C LYS A 187 13.10 17.30 -10.08
N SER A 188 12.34 18.17 -9.41
CA SER A 188 12.35 19.62 -9.68
C SER A 188 13.69 20.29 -9.35
N GLY A 189 14.57 19.63 -8.61
CA GLY A 189 15.82 20.18 -8.10
C GLY A 189 15.65 21.29 -7.07
N LYS A 190 14.42 21.63 -6.72
CA LYS A 190 14.07 22.63 -5.70
C LYS A 190 13.35 21.92 -4.55
N THR A 191 13.83 22.11 -3.33
CA THR A 191 13.15 21.63 -2.14
C THR A 191 12.34 22.76 -1.52
N PRO A 192 11.02 22.78 -1.69
CA PRO A 192 10.17 23.79 -1.06
C PRO A 192 10.32 23.72 0.45
N LYS A 193 10.31 24.87 1.11
CA LYS A 193 10.45 24.99 2.56
C LYS A 193 9.13 25.41 3.17
N VAL A 194 8.74 24.74 4.26
CA VAL A 194 7.55 25.09 5.05
C VAL A 194 8.00 25.47 6.44
N PHE A 195 7.80 26.74 6.78
CA PHE A 195 8.08 27.24 8.13
C PHE A 195 6.87 27.02 9.02
N MET A 196 7.06 26.42 10.19
CA MET A 196 6.01 26.14 11.18
C MET A 196 5.83 27.35 12.09
N LEU A 197 4.95 28.27 11.70
CA LEU A 197 4.61 29.42 12.55
C LEU A 197 3.75 28.96 13.73
N THR A 198 4.40 28.59 14.83
CA THR A 198 3.76 27.99 16.00
C THR A 198 3.59 29.04 17.11
N ILE A 199 2.36 29.54 17.30
CA ILE A 199 2.01 30.56 18.31
C ILE A 199 0.95 30.03 19.24
N GLY A 200 0.99 30.44 20.48
CA GLY A 200 -0.02 30.18 21.51
C GLY A 200 0.27 28.97 22.40
N ASN A 201 -0.78 28.34 22.92
CA ASN A 201 -0.65 27.25 23.91
C ASN A 201 0.22 26.10 23.39
N LEU A 202 1.18 25.66 24.21
CA LEU A 202 2.19 24.66 23.84
C LEU A 202 1.58 23.38 23.28
N ALA A 203 0.58 22.79 23.92
CA ALA A 203 -0.01 21.53 23.47
C ALA A 203 -0.66 21.66 22.09
N MET A 204 -1.38 22.75 21.86
CA MET A 204 -2.07 23.01 20.60
C MET A 204 -1.09 23.34 19.47
N ARG A 205 -0.06 24.15 19.73
CA ARG A 205 0.95 24.50 18.72
C ARG A 205 1.77 23.27 18.32
N LEU A 206 2.15 22.39 19.27
CA LEU A 206 2.85 21.15 18.96
C LEU A 206 1.99 20.19 18.11
N ALA A 207 0.72 19.99 18.46
CA ALA A 207 -0.17 19.13 17.72
C ALA A 207 -0.35 19.61 16.26
N ARG A 208 -0.52 20.94 16.07
CA ARG A 208 -0.65 21.53 14.72
C ARG A 208 0.64 21.45 13.92
N SER A 209 1.79 21.73 14.56
CA SER A 209 3.09 21.62 13.91
C SER A 209 3.36 20.18 13.48
N GLN A 210 3.17 19.19 14.36
CA GLN A 210 3.36 17.79 14.03
C GLN A 210 2.46 17.31 12.88
N PHE A 211 1.18 17.70 12.90
CA PHE A 211 0.27 17.38 11.81
C PHE A 211 0.74 17.99 10.48
N SER A 212 1.05 19.29 10.47
CA SER A 212 1.47 20.00 9.26
C SER A 212 2.81 19.51 8.76
N ALA A 213 3.79 19.30 9.66
CA ALA A 213 5.09 18.76 9.32
C ALA A 213 4.96 17.39 8.63
N ASN A 214 4.20 16.50 9.21
CA ASN A 214 3.93 15.19 8.65
C ASN A 214 3.24 15.29 7.28
N PHE A 215 2.25 16.16 7.14
CA PHE A 215 1.50 16.34 5.91
C PHE A 215 2.38 16.86 4.75
N PHE A 216 3.12 17.94 4.96
CA PHE A 216 3.96 18.55 3.92
C PHE A 216 5.18 17.68 3.58
N ALA A 217 5.74 16.95 4.55
CA ALA A 217 6.85 16.05 4.31
C ALA A 217 6.46 14.84 3.43
N CYS A 218 5.19 14.42 3.42
CA CYS A 218 4.70 13.41 2.47
C CYS A 218 4.83 13.86 1.01
N ALA A 219 4.85 15.17 0.75
CA ALA A 219 5.10 15.75 -0.58
C ALA A 219 6.59 16.08 -0.84
N GLY A 220 7.50 15.71 0.08
CA GLY A 220 8.93 15.98 -0.05
C GLY A 220 9.35 17.40 0.31
N TYR A 221 8.52 18.17 1.03
CA TYR A 221 8.84 19.51 1.46
C TYR A 221 9.76 19.49 2.69
N LYS A 222 10.73 20.39 2.72
CA LYS A 222 11.61 20.57 3.88
C LYS A 222 10.88 21.35 4.98
N ILE A 223 10.75 20.74 6.13
CA ILE A 223 10.13 21.37 7.28
C ILE A 223 11.18 22.19 8.05
N ILE A 224 10.82 23.43 8.37
CA ILE A 224 11.57 24.30 9.28
C ILE A 224 10.73 24.44 10.54
N ASP A 225 11.07 23.66 11.54
CA ASP A 225 10.41 23.67 12.84
C ASP A 225 11.12 24.63 13.81
N ASN A 226 10.43 25.02 14.88
CA ASN A 226 10.95 25.92 15.90
C ASN A 226 10.29 25.60 17.27
N LEU A 227 10.82 26.19 18.32
CA LEU A 227 10.30 26.00 19.68
C LEU A 227 8.94 26.71 19.90
N GLY A 228 8.55 27.57 18.98
CA GLY A 228 7.31 28.34 19.05
C GLY A 228 7.52 29.77 19.60
N PHE A 229 6.51 30.58 19.35
CA PHE A 229 6.48 31.98 19.75
C PHE A 229 5.35 32.20 20.75
N ASP A 230 5.59 32.99 21.79
CA ASP A 230 4.57 33.30 22.80
C ASP A 230 3.67 34.47 22.37
N THR A 231 4.23 35.42 21.62
CA THR A 231 3.52 36.57 21.05
C THR A 231 3.77 36.73 19.57
N VAL A 232 3.02 37.64 18.93
CA VAL A 232 3.14 37.94 17.49
C VAL A 232 4.39 38.75 17.18
N GLU A 233 4.91 39.52 18.17
CA GLU A 233 6.10 40.37 18.03
C GLU A 233 7.42 39.60 18.23
N ALA A 234 7.37 38.36 18.71
CA ALA A 234 8.54 37.52 18.94
C ALA A 234 8.99 36.84 17.65
#